data_9b134a85b43131beff04b09d1f5d299f
#
_entry.id   9b134a85b43131beff04b09d1f5d299f
#
_cell.length_a   1.000
_cell.length_b   1.000
_cell.length_c   1.000
_cell.angle_alpha   90.00
_cell.angle_beta   90.00
_cell.angle_gamma   90.00
#
_symmetry.space_group_name_H-M   'P 1'
#
loop_
_entity.id
_entity.type
_entity.pdbx_description
1 polymer ?
#
loop_
_entity_poly.entity_id
_entity_poly.type
_entity_poly.pdbx_seq_one_letter_code
_entity_poly.pdbx_strand_id
1 'polypeptide(L)'
;MKIAIPTNDRKTIAAHTGKCKEFAFFEIENGNVVSTKYEVNSHSHHYGESCCGRHSVEKQQHNHKDLIEIISKADLLLYFGMGKGLKADLDKENMKTEKAKFIKIEENIYEKV
;
A
#
# COMPACT_ATOMS: atom_id res chain seq x y z
N MET A 1 8.55 -12.44 7.61
CA MET A 1 7.54 -12.06 6.63
C MET A 1 7.21 -10.59 6.76
N LYS A 2 7.22 -9.89 5.68
CA LYS A 2 6.94 -8.46 5.69
C LYS A 2 5.57 -8.18 5.09
N ILE A 3 4.74 -7.42 5.79
CA ILE A 3 3.38 -7.11 5.37
C ILE A 3 3.25 -5.61 5.12
N ALA A 4 2.70 -5.23 3.98
CA ALA A 4 2.43 -3.83 3.65
C ALA A 4 0.95 -3.55 3.86
N ILE A 5 0.64 -2.42 4.46
CA ILE A 5 -0.74 -2.01 4.73
C ILE A 5 -0.90 -0.54 4.39
N PRO A 6 -1.80 -0.18 3.47
CA PRO A 6 -2.00 1.23 3.16
C PRO A 6 -2.73 1.92 4.31
N THR A 7 -2.33 3.11 4.64
CA THR A 7 -2.92 3.82 5.76
C THR A 7 -2.86 5.33 5.56
N ASN A 8 -3.79 6.04 6.15
CA ASN A 8 -3.81 7.49 6.12
C ASN A 8 -3.50 8.05 7.50
N ASP A 9 -3.71 7.28 8.56
CA ASP A 9 -3.55 7.78 9.92
C ASP A 9 -2.68 6.88 10.79
N ARG A 10 -2.08 5.86 10.20
CA ARG A 10 -1.23 4.90 10.89
C ARG A 10 -1.95 4.04 11.91
N LYS A 11 -3.29 4.12 11.94
CA LYS A 11 -4.09 3.34 12.87
C LYS A 11 -5.05 2.43 12.16
N THR A 12 -5.59 2.90 11.03
CA THR A 12 -6.58 2.12 10.28
C THR A 12 -6.11 1.92 8.86
N ILE A 13 -6.66 0.92 8.20
CA ILE A 13 -6.31 0.63 6.82
C ILE A 13 -7.05 1.60 5.92
N ALA A 14 -6.36 2.18 4.97
CA ALA A 14 -6.97 3.12 4.03
C ALA A 14 -7.97 2.39 3.14
N ALA A 15 -9.08 3.03 2.85
CA ALA A 15 -10.11 2.43 2.02
C ALA A 15 -9.65 2.24 0.58
N HIS A 16 -8.77 3.11 0.09
CA HIS A 16 -8.30 3.02 -1.29
C HIS A 16 -6.79 2.91 -1.32
N THR A 17 -6.31 1.74 -1.70
CA THR A 17 -4.88 1.47 -1.69
C THR A 17 -4.07 2.45 -2.52
N GLY A 18 -4.53 2.79 -3.68
CA GLY A 18 -3.77 3.69 -4.55
C GLY A 18 -3.75 5.14 -4.10
N LYS A 19 -4.66 5.51 -3.19
CA LYS A 19 -4.75 6.89 -2.75
C LYS A 19 -4.34 7.10 -1.30
N CYS A 20 -3.79 6.09 -0.67
CA CYS A 20 -3.40 6.22 0.72
C CYS A 20 -2.20 7.17 0.85
N LYS A 21 -2.01 7.70 2.03
CA LYS A 21 -0.88 8.60 2.28
C LYS A 21 0.42 7.85 2.45
N GLU A 22 0.37 6.71 3.10
CA GLU A 22 1.57 5.94 3.42
C GLU A 22 1.27 4.47 3.39
N PHE A 23 2.33 3.67 3.33
CA PHE A 23 2.22 2.24 3.52
C PHE A 23 2.98 1.90 4.79
N ALA A 24 2.35 1.15 5.67
CA ALA A 24 3.02 0.66 6.86
C ALA A 24 3.58 -0.71 6.53
N PHE A 25 4.84 -0.93 6.89
CA PHE A 25 5.51 -2.21 6.67
C PHE A 25 5.81 -2.83 8.01
N PHE A 26 5.25 -4.00 8.24
CA PHE A 26 5.47 -4.74 9.49
C PHE A 26 6.26 -6.00 9.18
N GLU A 27 7.39 -6.16 9.85
CA GLU A 27 8.16 -7.37 9.67
C GLU A 27 7.83 -8.31 10.81
N ILE A 28 7.40 -9.52 10.51
CA ILE A 28 6.98 -10.49 11.50
C ILE A 28 7.89 -11.70 11.44
N GLU A 29 8.45 -12.08 12.58
CA GLU A 29 9.29 -13.27 12.67
C GLU A 29 8.98 -13.98 13.97
N ASN A 30 8.83 -15.30 13.88
CA ASN A 30 8.56 -16.13 15.05
C ASN A 30 7.36 -15.66 15.85
N GLY A 31 6.33 -15.19 15.16
CA GLY A 31 5.12 -14.75 15.83
C GLY A 31 5.20 -13.38 16.48
N ASN A 32 6.23 -12.60 16.18
CA ASN A 32 6.39 -11.29 16.77
C ASN A 32 6.69 -10.25 15.72
N VAL A 33 6.23 -9.03 15.96
CA VAL A 33 6.55 -7.92 15.08
C VAL A 33 7.92 -7.41 15.49
N VAL A 34 8.90 -7.57 14.61
CA VAL A 34 10.26 -7.16 14.93
C VAL A 34 10.62 -5.80 14.36
N SER A 35 9.82 -5.27 13.46
CA SER A 35 10.14 -3.98 12.86
C SER A 35 8.88 -3.35 12.28
N THR A 36 8.76 -2.05 12.37
CA THR A 36 7.65 -1.31 11.78
C THR A 36 8.23 -0.09 11.07
N LYS A 37 7.88 0.10 9.82
CA LYS A 37 8.33 1.25 9.06
C LYS A 37 7.18 1.83 8.29
N TYR A 38 7.24 3.10 7.95
CA TYR A 38 6.22 3.76 7.15
C TYR A 38 6.90 4.38 5.95
N GLU A 39 6.29 4.22 4.79
CA GLU A 39 6.84 4.77 3.58
C GLU A 39 5.79 5.60 2.88
N VAL A 40 6.12 6.82 2.51
CA VAL A 40 5.18 7.72 1.86
C VAL A 40 4.79 7.16 0.50
N ASN A 41 3.50 7.22 0.20
CA ASN A 41 3.01 6.80 -1.10
C ASN A 41 3.27 7.92 -2.10
N SER A 42 4.38 7.86 -2.78
CA SER A 42 4.73 8.92 -3.71
C SER A 42 3.76 9.01 -4.86
N HIS A 43 3.05 7.93 -5.15
CA HIS A 43 2.10 7.94 -6.24
C HIS A 43 0.97 8.95 -5.97
N SER A 44 0.47 9.04 -4.75
CA SER A 44 -0.61 9.96 -4.47
C SER A 44 -0.10 11.33 -4.06
N HIS A 45 1.21 11.45 -3.84
CA HIS A 45 1.76 12.64 -3.31
C HIS A 45 1.84 13.77 -4.30
N HIS A 46 1.69 13.50 -5.55
CA HIS A 46 1.88 14.48 -6.51
C HIS A 46 0.86 15.54 -6.56
N TYR A 47 -0.30 15.28 -6.07
CA TYR A 47 -1.29 16.27 -6.30
C TYR A 47 -0.92 17.61 -5.72
N GLY A 48 -0.04 17.62 -4.82
CA GLY A 48 0.33 18.85 -4.22
C GLY A 48 0.94 19.80 -5.22
N GLU A 49 1.64 19.26 -6.12
CA GLU A 49 2.26 20.13 -7.04
C GLU A 49 1.52 20.12 -8.26
N SER A 50 0.40 19.68 -8.22
CA SER A 50 -0.28 19.58 -9.43
C SER A 50 -0.37 20.78 -10.19
N CYS A 51 -0.17 21.81 -9.59
CA CYS A 51 -0.26 23.00 -10.35
C CYS A 51 0.55 22.85 -11.56
N CYS A 52 1.59 22.14 -11.49
CA CYS A 52 2.36 22.10 -12.64
C CYS A 52 1.90 21.02 -13.43
N GLY A 53 1.16 20.26 -12.87
CA GLY A 53 0.97 19.18 -13.61
C GLY A 53 0.32 19.33 -14.80
N ARG A 54 -0.03 20.35 -15.05
CA ARG A 54 -0.63 20.49 -16.12
C ARG A 54 -0.33 19.52 -17.03
N HIS A 55 0.49 19.24 -17.37
CA HIS A 55 0.73 18.51 -18.41
C HIS A 55 1.01 17.20 -18.15
N SER A 56 1.47 17.13 -17.52
CA SER A 56 1.99 15.95 -17.41
C SER A 56 1.02 15.02 -17.24
N VAL A 57 0.30 15.34 -17.05
CA VAL A 57 -0.51 14.56 -16.88
C VAL A 57 -0.70 13.51 -17.46
N GLU A 58 -0.74 13.49 -18.08
CA GLU A 58 -1.04 12.71 -18.74
C GLU A 58 -0.77 11.48 -18.57
N LYS A 59 -0.58 11.00 -18.88
CA LYS A 59 -0.21 9.84 -19.00
C LYS A 59 0.22 9.12 -17.94
N GLN A 60 0.84 9.57 -17.28
CA GLN A 60 1.41 8.85 -16.36
C GLN A 60 0.44 8.33 -15.44
N GLN A 61 -0.64 8.83 -15.38
CA GLN A 61 -1.47 8.40 -14.43
C GLN A 61 -1.85 7.00 -14.62
N HIS A 62 -1.62 6.43 -15.67
CA HIS A 62 -1.98 5.07 -15.85
C HIS A 62 -0.92 4.16 -15.36
N ASN A 63 0.16 4.67 -14.91
CA ASN A 63 1.26 3.85 -14.55
C ASN A 63 1.31 3.63 -13.05
N HIS A 64 1.20 2.43 -12.57
CA HIS A 64 1.27 2.12 -11.15
C HIS A 64 2.68 1.68 -10.74
N LYS A 65 3.68 1.98 -11.57
CA LYS A 65 5.00 1.53 -11.30
C LYS A 65 5.54 1.93 -9.95
N ASP A 66 5.38 3.19 -9.58
CA ASP A 66 5.89 3.66 -8.30
C ASP A 66 5.19 2.95 -7.15
N LEU A 67 3.89 2.75 -7.30
CA LEU A 67 3.12 2.11 -6.27
C LEU A 67 3.52 0.66 -6.15
N ILE A 68 3.71 -0.02 -7.27
CA ILE A 68 4.11 -1.41 -7.25
C ILE A 68 5.50 -1.57 -6.64
N GLU A 69 6.40 -0.64 -6.91
CA GLU A 69 7.72 -0.70 -6.32
C GLU A 69 7.66 -0.62 -4.81
N ILE A 70 6.80 0.22 -4.28
CA ILE A 70 6.67 0.34 -2.85
C ILE A 70 6.08 -0.95 -2.27
N ILE A 71 4.99 -1.41 -2.85
CA ILE A 71 4.30 -2.58 -2.34
C ILE A 71 5.15 -3.85 -2.45
N SER A 72 5.93 -3.96 -3.50
CA SER A 72 6.71 -5.16 -3.72
C SER A 72 7.84 -5.35 -2.72
N LYS A 73 8.11 -4.37 -1.88
CA LYS A 73 9.09 -4.54 -0.83
C LYS A 73 8.57 -5.47 0.25
N ALA A 74 7.28 -5.75 0.25
CA ALA A 74 6.67 -6.64 1.23
C ALA A 74 6.37 -8.00 0.61
N ASP A 75 6.09 -8.98 1.46
CA ASP A 75 5.72 -10.30 1.00
C ASP A 75 4.21 -10.41 0.82
N LEU A 76 3.44 -9.58 1.50
CA LEU A 76 1.99 -9.62 1.46
C LEU A 76 1.45 -8.21 1.56
N LEU A 77 0.40 -7.91 0.81
CA LEU A 77 -0.31 -6.65 0.93
C LEU A 77 -1.69 -6.91 1.52
N LEU A 78 -2.00 -6.26 2.64
CA LEU A 78 -3.35 -6.30 3.19
C LEU A 78 -4.05 -5.02 2.75
N TYR A 79 -5.28 -5.13 2.27
CA TYR A 79 -5.99 -3.96 1.75
C TYR A 79 -7.50 -4.08 1.95
N PHE A 80 -8.21 -2.97 1.87
CA PHE A 80 -9.66 -2.99 1.87
C PHE A 80 -10.18 -2.77 0.47
N GLY A 81 -9.69 -1.79 -0.25
CA GLY A 81 -10.16 -1.48 -1.59
C GLY A 81 -9.01 -1.22 -2.53
N MET A 82 -9.18 -1.64 -3.76
CA MET A 82 -8.13 -1.48 -4.74
C MET A 82 -8.78 -1.48 -6.11
N GLY A 83 -8.36 -0.59 -6.99
CA GLY A 83 -8.88 -0.55 -8.33
C GLY A 83 -8.47 -1.78 -9.11
N LYS A 84 -9.26 -2.12 -10.11
CA LYS A 84 -8.99 -3.32 -10.91
C LYS A 84 -7.65 -3.24 -11.62
N GLY A 85 -7.25 -2.06 -12.07
CA GLY A 85 -5.98 -1.92 -12.74
C GLY A 85 -4.81 -2.23 -11.85
N LEU A 86 -4.84 -1.72 -10.62
CA LEU A 86 -3.76 -1.98 -9.68
C LEU A 86 -3.73 -3.45 -9.30
N LYS A 87 -4.89 -4.05 -9.08
CA LYS A 87 -4.94 -5.46 -8.72
C LYS A 87 -4.36 -6.32 -9.83
N ALA A 88 -4.69 -6.00 -11.08
CA ALA A 88 -4.17 -6.74 -12.22
C ALA A 88 -2.65 -6.59 -12.32
N ASP A 89 -2.14 -5.39 -12.08
CA ASP A 89 -0.71 -5.16 -12.14
C ASP A 89 0.03 -5.92 -11.05
N LEU A 90 -0.54 -5.96 -9.83
CA LEU A 90 0.07 -6.71 -8.75
C LEU A 90 0.05 -8.20 -9.03
N ASP A 91 -1.02 -8.69 -9.64
CA ASP A 91 -1.11 -10.11 -9.99
C ASP A 91 -0.04 -10.46 -11.04
N LYS A 92 0.25 -9.55 -11.95
CA LYS A 92 1.29 -9.79 -12.94
C LYS A 92 2.66 -9.88 -12.29
N GLU A 93 2.86 -9.19 -11.20
CA GLU A 93 4.14 -9.22 -10.50
C GLU A 93 4.19 -10.35 -9.48
N ASN A 94 3.16 -11.19 -9.45
CA ASN A 94 3.09 -12.30 -8.52
C ASN A 94 3.08 -11.84 -7.07
N MET A 95 2.54 -10.67 -6.83
CA MET A 95 2.46 -10.14 -5.48
C MET A 95 1.27 -10.75 -4.76
N LYS A 96 1.49 -11.21 -3.54
CA LYS A 96 0.41 -11.78 -2.77
C LYS A 96 -0.41 -10.66 -2.14
N THR A 97 -1.72 -10.74 -2.28
CA THR A 97 -2.61 -9.74 -1.71
C THR A 97 -3.71 -10.45 -0.93
N GLU A 98 -4.16 -9.82 0.13
CA GLU A 98 -5.21 -10.40 0.95
C GLU A 98 -6.12 -9.28 1.42
N LYS A 99 -7.42 -9.50 1.36
CA LYS A 99 -8.34 -8.49 1.82
C LYS A 99 -8.35 -8.47 3.33
N ALA A 100 -8.29 -7.29 3.92
CA ALA A 100 -8.23 -7.15 5.37
C ALA A 100 -9.57 -7.51 5.99
N LYS A 101 -9.53 -8.05 7.20
CA LYS A 101 -10.73 -8.42 7.91
C LYS A 101 -11.18 -7.32 8.85
N PHE A 102 -10.26 -6.53 9.33
CA PHE A 102 -10.57 -5.50 10.31
C PHE A 102 -10.14 -4.13 9.82
N ILE A 103 -10.79 -3.10 10.31
CA ILE A 103 -10.42 -1.74 9.96
C ILE A 103 -9.11 -1.34 10.61
N LYS A 104 -8.88 -1.77 11.85
CA LYS A 104 -7.67 -1.40 12.56
C LYS A 104 -6.48 -2.23 12.12
N ILE A 105 -5.38 -1.55 11.87
CA ILE A 105 -4.16 -2.22 11.46
C ILE A 105 -3.71 -3.20 12.54
N GLU A 106 -3.75 -2.76 13.79
CA GLU A 106 -3.32 -3.59 14.89
C GLU A 106 -4.03 -4.93 14.94
N GLU A 107 -5.34 -4.92 14.73
CA GLU A 107 -6.11 -6.15 14.78
C GLU A 107 -5.74 -7.10 13.66
N ASN A 108 -5.43 -6.57 12.49
CA ASN A 108 -5.01 -7.40 11.39
C ASN A 108 -3.63 -8.00 11.64
N ILE A 109 -2.76 -7.25 12.27
CA ILE A 109 -1.43 -7.74 12.56
C ILE A 109 -1.49 -8.85 13.63
N TYR A 110 -2.38 -8.71 14.62
CA TYR A 110 -2.53 -9.74 15.62
C TYR A 110 -2.90 -11.08 15.00
N GLU A 111 -3.68 -11.07 13.95
CA GLU A 111 -4.03 -12.31 13.28
C GLU A 111 -2.84 -12.96 12.59
N LYS A 112 -1.83 -12.20 12.26
CA LYS A 112 -0.69 -12.72 11.51
C LYS A 112 0.46 -13.15 12.41
N VAL A 113 0.44 -12.77 13.65
CA VAL A 113 1.54 -13.15 14.56
C VAL A 113 1.25 -14.42 15.33
#